data_085fda2e356381e69bfb7cdd2e4a3487
#
_entry.id   085fda2e356381e69bfb7cdd2e4a3487
#
_cell.length_a   1.000
_cell.length_b   1.000
_cell.length_c   1.000
_cell.angle_alpha   90.00
_cell.angle_beta   90.00
_cell.angle_gamma   90.00
#
_symmetry.space_group_name_H-M   'P 1'
#
loop_
_entity.id
_entity.type
_entity.pdbx_description
1 polymer ?
#
loop_
_entity_poly.entity_id
_entity_poly.type
_entity_poly.pdbx_seq_one_letter_code
_entity_poly.pdbx_strand_id
1 'polypeptide(L)'
;GKLCKVVLISQAGSEGLDFKNLRQLHVLEPWYNLNRIDQIVGRAIRHCSHKDLKLKKRNCQIFLHASITNNDVECIDMMMYRFSEEKSEKIGKVQKLLKSISVDCLLNQEQQNFAQLEEELEITLSNKQKILFQIKDKDYSSICDYGLCQYTCYKKTTQNNEINNYSYNYDHMISQNIIKQI
;
A
#
# COMPACT_ATOMS: atom_id res chain seq x y z
N GLY A 1 -24.26 -2.19 -11.50
CA GLY A 1 -25.20 -1.71 -11.63
C GLY A 1 -26.69 -1.72 -11.96
N LYS A 2 -27.05 -1.57 -13.22
CA LYS A 2 -28.50 -1.52 -13.57
C LYS A 2 -29.13 -2.92 -13.55
N LEU A 3 -28.41 -3.92 -14.04
CA LEU A 3 -28.89 -5.30 -14.16
C LEU A 3 -28.45 -6.18 -12.99
N CYS A 4 -27.21 -6.01 -12.54
CA CYS A 4 -26.64 -6.79 -11.44
C CYS A 4 -26.19 -5.83 -10.32
N LYS A 5 -26.69 -6.03 -9.10
CA LYS A 5 -26.34 -5.21 -7.93
C LYS A 5 -25.32 -5.87 -7.03
N VAL A 6 -25.25 -7.18 -7.03
CA VAL A 6 -24.32 -7.97 -6.21
C VAL A 6 -23.65 -9.00 -7.10
N VAL A 7 -22.34 -9.13 -6.95
CA VAL A 7 -21.52 -10.14 -7.63
C VAL A 7 -20.82 -10.96 -6.57
N LEU A 8 -21.01 -12.26 -6.59
CA LEU A 8 -20.27 -13.20 -5.75
C LEU A 8 -19.10 -13.74 -6.55
N ILE A 9 -17.91 -13.70 -5.96
CA ILE A 9 -16.68 -14.11 -6.61
C ILE A 9 -15.99 -15.15 -5.73
N SER A 10 -15.69 -16.28 -6.32
CA SER A 10 -14.83 -17.29 -5.71
C SER A 10 -13.35 -17.02 -6.03
N GLN A 11 -12.49 -17.87 -5.52
CA GLN A 11 -11.04 -17.81 -5.79
C GLN A 11 -10.71 -17.75 -7.29
N ALA A 12 -11.45 -18.46 -8.14
CA ALA A 12 -11.24 -18.47 -9.59
C ALA A 12 -11.43 -17.11 -10.25
N GLY A 13 -12.28 -16.24 -9.68
CA GLY A 13 -12.52 -14.88 -10.16
C GLY A 13 -11.69 -13.81 -9.47
N SER A 14 -10.75 -14.19 -8.60
CA SER A 14 -9.91 -13.23 -7.86
C SER A 14 -8.90 -12.51 -8.77
N GLU A 15 -8.60 -13.05 -9.94
CA GLU A 15 -7.66 -12.47 -10.90
C GLU A 15 -8.36 -12.16 -12.23
N GLY A 16 -7.83 -11.19 -12.97
CA GLY A 16 -8.30 -10.83 -14.31
C GLY A 16 -9.58 -9.99 -14.39
N LEU A 17 -10.33 -9.83 -13.30
CA LEU A 17 -11.55 -9.02 -13.29
C LEU A 17 -11.25 -7.56 -12.93
N ASP A 18 -11.94 -6.65 -13.60
CA ASP A 18 -11.88 -5.22 -13.32
C ASP A 18 -13.30 -4.68 -13.10
N PHE A 19 -13.53 -4.11 -11.91
CA PHE A 19 -14.83 -3.58 -11.56
C PHE A 19 -14.77 -2.06 -11.48
N LYS A 20 -15.80 -1.41 -12.06
CA LYS A 20 -15.97 0.03 -11.99
C LYS A 20 -17.18 0.38 -11.15
N ASN A 21 -17.06 1.51 -10.45
CA ASN A 21 -18.17 2.10 -9.69
C ASN A 21 -18.69 1.21 -8.55
N LEU A 22 -17.85 0.32 -7.99
CA LEU A 22 -18.20 -0.45 -6.81
C LEU A 22 -18.35 0.46 -5.59
N ARG A 23 -19.41 0.25 -4.83
CA ARG A 23 -19.71 1.06 -3.64
C ARG A 23 -19.44 0.32 -2.34
N GLN A 24 -19.47 -0.99 -2.40
CA GLN A 24 -19.18 -1.86 -1.28
C GLN A 24 -18.40 -3.08 -1.74
N LEU A 25 -17.45 -3.48 -0.92
CA LEU A 25 -16.67 -4.69 -1.06
C LEU A 25 -16.76 -5.47 0.25
N HIS A 26 -17.16 -6.72 0.15
CA HIS A 26 -17.27 -7.62 1.29
C HIS A 26 -16.29 -8.78 1.10
N VAL A 27 -15.34 -8.92 2.01
CA VAL A 27 -14.43 -10.09 2.10
C VAL A 27 -15.01 -10.99 3.18
N LEU A 28 -15.59 -12.10 2.77
CA LEU A 28 -16.30 -13.01 3.68
C LEU A 28 -15.36 -13.95 4.43
N GLU A 29 -14.23 -14.31 3.81
CA GLU A 29 -13.28 -15.24 4.38
C GLU A 29 -11.90 -14.58 4.52
N PRO A 30 -11.26 -14.65 5.69
CA PRO A 30 -9.90 -14.24 5.88
C PRO A 30 -8.93 -15.11 5.08
N TRP A 31 -7.72 -14.63 4.88
CA TRP A 31 -6.66 -15.37 4.19
C TRP A 31 -5.34 -15.28 4.95
N TYR A 32 -4.47 -16.24 4.72
CA TYR A 32 -3.18 -16.35 5.41
C TYR A 32 -2.19 -15.22 5.09
N ASN A 33 -2.48 -14.38 4.09
CA ASN A 33 -1.62 -13.28 3.66
C ASN A 33 -2.47 -12.04 3.40
N LEU A 34 -2.13 -10.91 4.01
CA LEU A 34 -2.79 -9.62 3.79
C LEU A 34 -2.68 -9.14 2.34
N ASN A 35 -1.58 -9.46 1.65
CA ASN A 35 -1.40 -9.09 0.23
C ASN A 35 -2.57 -9.55 -0.67
N ARG A 36 -3.20 -10.67 -0.33
CA ARG A 36 -4.37 -11.13 -1.08
C ARG A 36 -5.58 -10.25 -0.82
N ILE A 37 -5.78 -9.81 0.41
CA ILE A 37 -6.83 -8.85 0.77
C ILE A 37 -6.57 -7.54 0.04
N ASP A 38 -5.33 -7.05 0.02
CA ASP A 38 -4.93 -5.84 -0.70
C ASP A 38 -5.19 -5.98 -2.21
N GLN A 39 -4.92 -7.13 -2.80
CA GLN A 39 -5.26 -7.40 -4.21
C GLN A 39 -6.76 -7.36 -4.47
N ILE A 40 -7.57 -7.93 -3.58
CA ILE A 40 -9.04 -7.90 -3.69
C ILE A 40 -9.53 -6.44 -3.55
N VAL A 41 -9.01 -5.70 -2.58
CA VAL A 41 -9.33 -4.27 -2.39
C VAL A 41 -8.94 -3.46 -3.62
N GLY A 42 -7.78 -3.73 -4.21
CA GLY A 42 -7.31 -3.10 -5.44
C GLY A 42 -8.20 -3.36 -6.66
N ARG A 43 -9.06 -4.39 -6.65
CA ARG A 43 -10.07 -4.61 -7.69
C ARG A 43 -11.26 -3.66 -7.55
N ALA A 44 -11.60 -3.29 -6.32
CA ALA A 44 -12.70 -2.37 -6.02
C ALA A 44 -12.28 -0.90 -6.10
N ILE A 45 -11.07 -0.60 -5.62
CA ILE A 45 -10.50 0.74 -5.55
C ILE A 45 -9.28 0.80 -6.45
N ARG A 46 -9.49 1.23 -7.68
CA ARG A 46 -8.45 1.39 -8.69
C ARG A 46 -8.40 2.84 -9.16
N HIS A 47 -7.26 3.26 -9.70
CA HIS A 47 -7.14 4.58 -10.30
C HIS A 47 -8.30 4.83 -11.29
N CYS A 48 -8.99 5.94 -11.13
CA CYS A 48 -10.15 6.34 -11.94
C CYS A 48 -11.34 5.36 -11.96
N SER A 49 -11.40 4.33 -11.10
CA SER A 49 -12.51 3.36 -11.10
C SER A 49 -13.88 3.99 -10.81
N HIS A 50 -13.92 5.14 -10.16
CA HIS A 50 -15.14 5.86 -9.77
C HIS A 50 -15.33 7.20 -10.51
N LYS A 51 -14.53 7.48 -11.56
CA LYS A 51 -14.54 8.78 -12.26
C LYS A 51 -15.90 9.16 -12.83
N ASP A 52 -16.69 8.18 -13.26
CA ASP A 52 -18.00 8.39 -13.89
C ASP A 52 -19.12 8.70 -12.87
N LEU A 53 -18.82 8.57 -11.58
CA LEU A 53 -19.78 8.89 -10.53
C LEU A 53 -19.68 10.36 -10.12
N LYS A 54 -20.81 10.90 -9.64
CA LYS A 54 -20.83 12.21 -8.98
C LYS A 54 -19.88 12.18 -7.78
N LEU A 55 -19.19 13.29 -7.47
CA LEU A 55 -18.18 13.38 -6.41
C LEU A 55 -18.63 12.74 -5.09
N LYS A 56 -19.87 13.03 -4.64
CA LYS A 56 -20.46 12.44 -3.42
C LYS A 56 -20.53 10.90 -3.41
N LYS A 57 -20.45 10.28 -4.58
CA LYS A 57 -20.55 8.83 -4.74
C LYS A 57 -19.21 8.16 -5.07
N ARG A 58 -18.11 8.92 -5.11
CA ARG A 58 -16.76 8.41 -5.38
C ARG A 58 -16.11 7.85 -4.13
N ASN A 59 -16.78 6.89 -3.48
CA ASN A 59 -16.26 6.17 -2.32
C ASN A 59 -16.63 4.69 -2.42
N CYS A 60 -15.86 3.85 -1.76
CA CYS A 60 -16.11 2.43 -1.59
C CYS A 60 -15.93 2.07 -0.12
N GLN A 61 -16.90 1.37 0.44
CA GLN A 61 -16.79 0.82 1.79
C GLN A 61 -16.27 -0.61 1.71
N ILE A 62 -15.29 -0.93 2.53
CA ILE A 62 -14.68 -2.25 2.60
C ILE A 62 -15.08 -2.88 3.93
N PHE A 63 -15.60 -4.09 3.85
CA PHE A 63 -16.03 -4.87 5.00
C PHE A 63 -15.23 -6.18 5.04
N LEU A 64 -14.47 -6.36 6.09
CA LEU A 64 -13.84 -7.63 6.41
C LEU A 64 -14.74 -8.35 7.41
N HIS A 65 -15.15 -9.56 7.05
CA HIS A 65 -16.05 -10.35 7.89
C HIS A 65 -15.25 -11.41 8.64
N ALA A 66 -15.69 -11.70 9.84
CA ALA A 66 -15.18 -12.80 10.64
C ALA A 66 -16.34 -13.46 11.39
N SER A 67 -16.36 -14.77 11.43
CA SER A 67 -17.27 -15.52 12.29
C SER A 67 -16.83 -15.39 13.73
N ILE A 68 -17.75 -15.15 14.63
CA ILE A 68 -17.49 -15.10 16.07
C ILE A 68 -18.38 -16.12 16.77
N THR A 69 -17.89 -16.71 17.85
CA THR A 69 -18.66 -17.58 18.74
C THR A 69 -19.02 -16.83 20.00
N ASN A 70 -20.10 -17.22 20.66
CA ASN A 70 -20.55 -16.61 21.92
C ASN A 70 -19.68 -16.98 23.14
N ASN A 71 -18.71 -17.86 22.95
CA ASN A 71 -17.75 -18.26 23.98
C ASN A 71 -16.48 -17.42 23.77
N ASP A 72 -15.80 -17.06 24.86
CA ASP A 72 -14.54 -16.28 24.84
C ASP A 72 -13.36 -17.00 24.13
N VAL A 73 -13.68 -17.87 23.19
CA VAL A 73 -12.70 -18.61 22.39
C VAL A 73 -12.51 -17.91 21.05
N GLU A 74 -11.26 -17.59 20.73
CA GLU A 74 -10.90 -17.01 19.44
C GLU A 74 -11.31 -17.95 18.30
N CYS A 75 -12.13 -17.45 17.38
CA CYS A 75 -12.52 -18.19 16.18
C CYS A 75 -11.37 -18.28 15.19
N ILE A 76 -11.45 -19.27 14.30
CA ILE A 76 -10.47 -19.48 13.22
C ILE A 76 -10.30 -18.21 12.37
N ASP A 77 -11.38 -17.53 12.02
CA ASP A 77 -11.31 -16.32 11.19
C ASP A 77 -10.51 -15.21 11.87
N MET A 78 -10.75 -14.96 13.15
CA MET A 78 -10.00 -13.97 13.93
C MET A 78 -8.54 -14.37 14.08
N MET A 79 -8.28 -15.65 14.35
CA MET A 79 -6.92 -16.18 14.40
C MET A 79 -6.18 -15.98 13.06
N MET A 80 -6.86 -16.22 11.94
CA MET A 80 -6.28 -16.05 10.60
C MET A 80 -5.94 -14.58 10.29
N TYR A 81 -6.82 -13.64 10.66
CA TYR A 81 -6.52 -12.20 10.51
C TYR A 81 -5.30 -11.82 11.34
N ARG A 82 -5.27 -12.17 12.63
CA ARG A 82 -4.15 -11.92 13.52
C ARG A 82 -2.84 -12.53 12.99
N PHE A 83 -2.88 -13.80 12.58
CA PHE A 83 -1.73 -14.49 12.02
C PHE A 83 -1.22 -13.84 10.72
N SER A 84 -2.13 -13.42 9.84
CA SER A 84 -1.75 -12.74 8.60
C SER A 84 -1.12 -11.37 8.85
N GLU A 85 -1.57 -10.65 9.87
CA GLU A 85 -1.01 -9.37 10.31
C GLU A 85 0.41 -9.55 10.88
N GLU A 86 0.59 -10.44 11.86
CA GLU A 86 1.89 -10.77 12.42
C GLU A 86 2.90 -11.23 11.35
N LYS A 87 2.44 -12.02 10.38
CA LYS A 87 3.27 -12.46 9.26
C LYS A 87 3.68 -11.29 8.37
N SER A 88 2.75 -10.39 8.09
CA SER A 88 3.01 -9.22 7.24
C SER A 88 4.02 -8.27 7.87
N GLU A 89 3.95 -8.07 9.19
CA GLU A 89 4.98 -7.30 9.92
C GLU A 89 6.37 -7.93 9.81
N LYS A 90 6.46 -9.26 9.95
CA LYS A 90 7.73 -9.98 9.83
C LYS A 90 8.30 -9.87 8.42
N ILE A 91 7.45 -10.03 7.41
CA ILE A 91 7.84 -9.87 5.99
C ILE A 91 8.27 -8.41 5.74
N GLY A 92 7.52 -7.45 6.25
CA GLY A 92 7.83 -6.03 6.11
C GLY A 92 9.20 -5.66 6.67
N LYS A 93 9.58 -6.20 7.82
CA LYS A 93 10.93 -6.00 8.38
C LYS A 93 12.04 -6.47 7.42
N VAL A 94 11.83 -7.64 6.78
CA VAL A 94 12.78 -8.17 5.80
C VAL A 94 12.79 -7.30 4.53
N GLN A 95 11.64 -6.91 4.03
CA GLN A 95 11.52 -6.04 2.85
C GLN A 95 12.22 -4.69 3.09
N LYS A 96 12.03 -4.10 4.26
CA LYS A 96 12.68 -2.84 4.64
C LYS A 96 14.20 -2.99 4.70
N LEU A 97 14.69 -4.11 5.26
CA LEU A 97 16.12 -4.41 5.25
C LEU A 97 16.64 -4.54 3.80
N LEU A 98 15.94 -5.28 2.94
CA LEU A 98 16.33 -5.42 1.54
C LEU A 98 16.34 -4.07 0.81
N LYS A 99 15.34 -3.22 1.04
CA LYS A 99 15.33 -1.84 0.51
C LYS A 99 16.54 -1.03 0.96
N SER A 100 16.93 -1.14 2.24
CA SER A 100 18.06 -0.38 2.81
C SER A 100 19.42 -0.78 2.25
N ILE A 101 19.58 -2.04 1.80
CA ILE A 101 20.83 -2.55 1.23
C ILE A 101 20.82 -2.67 -0.30
N SER A 102 19.69 -2.35 -0.93
CA SER A 102 19.55 -2.42 -2.38
C SER A 102 20.43 -1.39 -3.08
N VAL A 103 20.86 -1.69 -4.30
CA VAL A 103 21.72 -0.82 -5.11
C VAL A 103 21.03 0.50 -5.43
N ASP A 104 19.72 0.47 -5.62
CA ASP A 104 18.85 1.60 -5.94
C ASP A 104 18.24 2.28 -4.70
N CYS A 105 18.73 1.93 -3.51
CA CYS A 105 18.19 2.44 -2.25
C CYS A 105 18.08 3.96 -2.23
N LEU A 106 19.12 4.68 -2.69
CA LEU A 106 19.15 6.14 -2.66
C LEU A 106 18.07 6.78 -3.54
N LEU A 107 17.73 6.14 -4.66
CA LEU A 107 16.67 6.61 -5.55
C LEU A 107 15.28 6.39 -4.93
N ASN A 108 15.09 5.27 -4.25
CA ASN A 108 13.81 4.88 -3.67
C ASN A 108 13.58 5.54 -2.29
N GLN A 109 14.64 5.86 -1.57
CA GLN A 109 14.56 6.49 -0.25
C GLN A 109 13.83 7.83 -0.29
N GLU A 110 14.12 8.66 -1.30
CA GLU A 110 13.49 9.97 -1.45
C GLU A 110 11.99 9.88 -1.77
N GLN A 111 11.56 8.78 -2.38
CA GLN A 111 10.13 8.57 -2.69
C GLN A 111 9.27 8.29 -1.44
N GLN A 112 9.88 7.88 -0.33
CA GLN A 112 9.19 7.58 0.93
C GLN A 112 9.53 8.55 2.06
N ASN A 113 10.62 9.30 1.93
CA ASN A 113 11.06 10.28 2.93
C ASN A 113 10.59 11.68 2.55
N PHE A 114 9.32 11.96 2.76
CA PHE A 114 8.73 13.30 2.54
C PHE A 114 9.02 14.28 3.69
N ALA A 115 10.18 14.19 4.33
CA ALA A 115 10.54 15.01 5.49
C ALA A 115 10.51 16.52 5.25
N GLN A 116 10.47 16.96 3.99
CA GLN A 116 10.40 18.38 3.62
C GLN A 116 8.98 18.85 3.26
N LEU A 117 8.01 17.94 3.16
CA LEU A 117 6.62 18.23 2.80
C LEU A 117 5.70 17.96 3.99
N GLU A 118 5.92 18.67 5.10
CA GLU A 118 4.97 18.70 6.23
C GLU A 118 3.75 19.59 5.94
N GLU A 119 3.41 19.81 4.67
CA GLU A 119 2.23 20.59 4.32
C GLU A 119 0.98 19.77 4.54
N GLU A 120 0.21 20.20 5.54
CA GLU A 120 -1.17 19.74 5.71
C GLU A 120 -2.06 20.48 4.72
N LEU A 121 -2.68 19.72 3.82
CA LEU A 121 -3.64 20.26 2.86
C LEU A 121 -5.07 20.03 3.35
N GLU A 122 -5.86 21.09 3.42
CA GLU A 122 -7.30 20.93 3.65
C GLU A 122 -7.94 20.39 2.38
N ILE A 123 -8.39 19.14 2.42
CA ILE A 123 -9.12 18.51 1.32
C ILE A 123 -10.59 18.28 1.69
N THR A 124 -11.45 18.44 0.68
CA THR A 124 -12.88 18.18 0.85
C THR A 124 -13.22 16.78 0.31
N LEU A 125 -13.61 15.91 1.20
CA LEU A 125 -14.03 14.54 0.86
C LEU A 125 -15.33 14.55 0.04
N SER A 126 -15.65 13.42 -0.58
CA SER A 126 -16.87 13.22 -1.36
C SER A 126 -18.17 13.42 -0.54
N ASN A 127 -18.11 13.24 0.77
CA ASN A 127 -19.20 13.48 1.73
C ASN A 127 -19.31 14.95 2.17
N LYS A 128 -18.47 15.85 1.61
CA LYS A 128 -18.34 17.27 1.97
C LYS A 128 -17.64 17.54 3.31
N GLN A 129 -17.14 16.52 3.98
CA GLN A 129 -16.34 16.70 5.18
C GLN A 129 -14.97 17.22 4.78
N LYS A 130 -14.48 18.23 5.49
CA LYS A 130 -13.13 18.74 5.35
C LYS A 130 -12.21 17.99 6.30
N ILE A 131 -11.09 17.54 5.79
CA ILE A 131 -10.04 16.89 6.57
C ILE A 131 -8.69 17.53 6.23
N LEU A 132 -7.80 17.55 7.21
CA LEU A 132 -6.39 17.84 6.99
C LEU A 132 -5.72 16.58 6.47
N PHE A 133 -5.12 16.69 5.30
CA PHE A 133 -4.42 15.59 4.63
C PHE A 133 -2.93 15.89 4.61
N GLN A 134 -2.14 14.96 5.12
CA GLN A 134 -0.68 15.02 5.03
C GLN A 134 -0.23 14.31 3.76
N ILE A 135 0.64 14.98 2.99
CA ILE A 135 1.25 14.40 1.79
C ILE A 135 2.38 13.48 2.22
N LYS A 136 2.04 12.36 2.80
CA LYS A 136 3.01 11.30 3.08
C LYS A 136 2.30 9.97 3.20
N ASP A 137 3.02 8.91 2.99
CA ASP A 137 2.52 7.58 3.26
C ASP A 137 2.32 7.39 4.77
N LYS A 138 1.27 6.66 5.11
CA LYS A 138 0.94 6.41 6.51
C LYS A 138 1.89 5.38 7.10
N ASP A 139 2.53 5.72 8.21
CA ASP A 139 3.32 4.76 8.99
C ASP A 139 2.49 3.51 9.34
N TYR A 140 3.14 2.38 9.38
CA TYR A 140 2.56 1.06 9.63
C TYR A 140 1.53 0.60 8.58
N SER A 141 1.52 1.24 7.41
CA SER A 141 0.74 0.78 6.25
C SER A 141 1.51 -0.25 5.43
N SER A 142 0.81 -0.94 4.53
CA SER A 142 1.42 -1.90 3.60
C SER A 142 2.46 -1.27 2.67
N ILE A 143 2.30 0.01 2.31
CA ILE A 143 3.25 0.76 1.49
C ILE A 143 4.58 0.96 2.23
N CYS A 144 4.51 1.18 3.55
CA CYS A 144 5.67 1.37 4.41
C CYS A 144 6.14 0.08 5.09
N ASP A 145 5.85 -1.08 4.49
CA ASP A 145 6.28 -2.39 4.97
C ASP A 145 5.85 -2.65 6.42
N TYR A 146 4.65 -2.21 6.80
CA TYR A 146 4.08 -2.32 8.15
C TYR A 146 4.98 -1.76 9.27
N GLY A 147 5.84 -0.80 8.93
CA GLY A 147 6.73 -0.09 9.86
C GLY A 147 6.69 1.42 9.64
N LEU A 148 7.64 2.14 10.23
CA LEU A 148 7.84 3.55 9.93
C LEU A 148 8.20 3.71 8.46
N CYS A 149 7.67 4.70 7.76
CA CYS A 149 7.95 4.92 6.35
C CYS A 149 9.43 5.27 6.10
N GLN A 150 10.05 5.99 7.03
CA GLN A 150 11.44 6.36 6.92
C GLN A 150 12.37 5.14 7.08
N TYR A 151 13.37 5.07 6.21
CA TYR A 151 14.48 4.15 6.31
C TYR A 151 15.76 4.81 5.80
N THR A 152 16.92 4.30 6.21
CA THR A 152 18.21 4.81 5.81
C THR A 152 18.93 3.78 4.95
N CYS A 153 19.57 4.22 3.89
CA CYS A 153 20.38 3.36 3.04
C CYS A 153 21.69 2.97 3.74
N TYR A 154 22.05 1.70 3.60
CA TYR A 154 23.33 1.23 4.11
C TYR A 154 24.46 1.83 3.27
N LYS A 155 25.28 2.69 3.88
CA LYS A 155 26.47 3.24 3.26
C LYS A 155 27.60 2.23 3.42
N LYS A 156 28.01 1.59 2.33
CA LYS A 156 29.26 0.83 2.32
C LYS A 156 30.41 1.82 2.43
N THR A 157 31.12 1.83 3.54
CA THR A 157 32.39 2.55 3.66
C THR A 157 33.41 1.83 2.78
N THR A 158 33.53 2.26 1.55
CA THR A 158 34.62 1.80 0.67
C THR A 158 35.91 2.45 1.15
N GLN A 159 36.70 1.69 1.89
CA GLN A 159 38.04 2.06 2.23
C GLN A 159 39.07 1.92 1.07
N ASN A 160 38.62 1.53 -0.12
CA ASN A 160 39.50 1.38 -1.27
C ASN A 160 39.03 2.21 -2.44
N ASN A 161 39.94 3.02 -2.96
CA ASN A 161 39.83 3.89 -4.15
C ASN A 161 39.66 3.08 -5.48
N GLU A 162 39.11 1.91 -5.47
CA GLU A 162 38.75 1.23 -6.70
C GLU A 162 37.36 1.77 -7.13
N ILE A 163 37.42 2.62 -8.12
CA ILE A 163 36.25 3.11 -8.85
C ILE A 163 35.58 1.89 -9.49
N ASN A 164 34.62 1.33 -8.80
CA ASN A 164 33.81 0.27 -9.36
C ASN A 164 32.93 0.93 -10.44
N ASN A 165 33.01 0.48 -11.69
CA ASN A 165 32.27 1.04 -12.83
C ASN A 165 30.76 1.14 -12.59
N TYR A 166 30.23 0.39 -11.63
CA TYR A 166 28.81 0.43 -11.23
C TYR A 166 28.47 1.64 -10.34
N SER A 167 29.42 2.18 -9.57
CA SER A 167 29.15 3.37 -8.75
C SER A 167 28.95 4.62 -9.60
N TYR A 168 29.53 4.65 -10.80
CA TYR A 168 29.40 5.75 -11.73
C TYR A 168 27.99 5.86 -12.34
N ASN A 169 27.28 4.75 -12.49
CA ASN A 169 25.92 4.71 -13.01
C ASN A 169 24.86 5.20 -12.00
N TYR A 170 25.23 5.30 -10.73
CA TYR A 170 24.37 5.76 -9.63
C TYR A 170 24.87 7.07 -9.04
N ASP A 171 25.68 7.81 -9.79
CA ASP A 171 26.14 9.12 -9.36
C ASP A 171 24.94 10.10 -9.28
N HIS A 172 24.93 10.90 -8.23
CA HIS A 172 23.90 11.89 -7.95
C HIS A 172 23.61 12.84 -9.14
N MET A 173 24.60 13.05 -10.02
CA MET A 173 24.43 13.83 -11.25
C MET A 173 23.49 13.17 -12.28
N ILE A 174 23.46 11.84 -12.34
CA ILE A 174 22.58 11.13 -13.30
C ILE A 174 21.14 11.21 -12.81
N SER A 175 20.90 11.03 -11.51
CA SER A 175 19.57 11.15 -10.92
C SER A 175 19.01 12.57 -11.05
N GLN A 176 19.82 13.61 -10.86
CA GLN A 176 19.40 15.00 -11.07
C GLN A 176 19.08 15.33 -12.55
N ASN A 177 19.77 14.71 -13.50
CA ASN A 177 19.47 14.92 -14.91
C ASN A 177 18.18 14.23 -15.34
N ILE A 178 17.86 13.08 -14.77
CA ILE A 178 16.59 12.37 -15.01
C ILE A 178 15.43 13.16 -14.42
N ILE A 179 15.57 13.69 -13.19
CA ILE A 179 14.53 14.49 -12.52
C ILE A 179 14.25 15.82 -13.28
N LYS A 180 15.23 16.39 -13.95
CA LYS A 180 15.04 17.61 -14.75
C LYS A 180 14.36 17.36 -16.11
N GLN A 181 14.23 16.11 -16.56
CA GLN A 181 13.59 15.74 -17.82
C GLN A 181 12.15 15.23 -17.65
N ILE A 182 11.67 15.08 -16.43
CA ILE A 182 10.28 14.76 -16.07
C ILE A 182 9.58 16.06 -15.64
#